data_31201fe06866d66559dfcdc1200008b3
#
_entry.id   31201fe06866d66559dfcdc1200008b3
#
_cell.length_a   1.000
_cell.length_b   1.000
_cell.length_c   1.000
_cell.angle_alpha   90.00
_cell.angle_beta   90.00
_cell.angle_gamma   90.00
#
_symmetry.space_group_name_H-M   'P 1'
#
loop_
_entity.id
_entity.type
_entity.pdbx_description
1 polymer ?
#
loop_
_entity_poly.entity_id
_entity_poly.type
_entity_poly.pdbx_seq_one_letter_code
_entity_poly.pdbx_strand_id
1 'polypeptide(L)'
;MLRPHFSLSALNTGAATAFARNPTEQIRADAERLSHIVLAMQRCFMLHLCKELAPGNVSFSQFFLLAFLDQKEVLTMSAIAQKMGHTTAAASGLVARLENLGYVMRSSAREDRRKVMVCITPKGSALVRRIREEMVGNLMKILEHLTPDEQKAWLQIYSKIYDYCQSK
;
A
#
# COMPACT_ATOMS: atom_id res chain seq x y z
N MET A 1 20.77 15.98 4.55
CA MET A 1 19.55 16.80 4.42
C MET A 1 19.48 17.32 2.99
N LEU A 2 18.92 16.59 2.06
CA LEU A 2 18.62 17.06 0.70
C LEU A 2 17.09 17.07 0.56
N ARG A 3 16.49 18.26 0.66
CA ARG A 3 15.11 18.48 0.25
C ARG A 3 15.09 18.48 -1.28
N PRO A 4 14.36 17.60 -1.95
CA PRO A 4 14.12 17.76 -3.37
C PRO A 4 13.10 18.90 -3.54
N HIS A 5 13.57 20.08 -3.94
CA HIS A 5 12.73 21.13 -4.49
C HIS A 5 12.15 20.63 -5.83
N PHE A 6 10.96 20.06 -5.77
CA PHE A 6 10.13 19.89 -6.96
C PHE A 6 9.14 21.06 -6.96
N SER A 7 9.44 22.07 -7.79
CA SER A 7 8.55 23.21 -8.00
C SER A 7 7.37 22.77 -8.83
N LEU A 8 6.21 22.64 -8.21
CA LEU A 8 4.91 22.45 -8.87
C LEU A 8 4.47 23.67 -9.71
N SER A 9 5.23 24.76 -9.70
CA SER A 9 4.92 25.99 -10.45
C SER A 9 5.01 25.85 -11.97
N ALA A 10 5.67 24.81 -12.49
CA ALA A 10 5.77 24.56 -13.93
C ALA A 10 4.52 23.89 -14.55
N LEU A 11 3.54 23.48 -13.74
CA LEU A 11 2.33 22.77 -14.22
C LEU A 11 1.15 23.73 -14.49
N ASN A 12 1.28 25.01 -14.24
CA ASN A 12 0.16 25.97 -14.35
C ASN A 12 0.27 26.97 -15.52
N THR A 13 1.16 26.77 -16.47
CA THR A 13 1.26 27.61 -17.67
C THR A 13 0.62 26.93 -18.88
N GLY A 14 -0.69 27.06 -19.01
CA GLY A 14 -1.46 26.51 -20.11
C GLY A 14 -2.88 27.10 -20.25
N ALA A 15 -3.05 28.36 -19.89
CA ALA A 15 -4.27 29.09 -20.18
C ALA A 15 -4.11 29.91 -21.48
N ALA A 16 -4.22 29.24 -22.65
CA ALA A 16 -4.54 29.94 -23.89
C ALA A 16 -5.00 28.93 -24.95
N THR A 17 -6.14 29.25 -25.56
CA THR A 17 -6.84 28.60 -26.68
C THR A 17 -7.66 27.35 -26.33
N ALA A 18 -8.91 27.64 -25.90
CA ALA A 18 -10.00 26.68 -25.85
C ALA A 18 -10.55 26.41 -27.27
N PHE A 19 -9.82 25.65 -28.07
CA PHE A 19 -10.46 24.79 -29.07
C PHE A 19 -11.01 23.59 -28.29
N ALA A 20 -12.31 23.28 -28.47
CA ALA A 20 -12.97 22.15 -27.83
C ALA A 20 -12.20 20.88 -28.20
N ARG A 21 -11.29 20.43 -27.33
CA ARG A 21 -10.60 19.14 -27.47
C ARG A 21 -11.64 18.04 -27.51
N ASN A 22 -11.48 17.08 -28.41
CA ASN A 22 -12.26 15.85 -28.39
C ASN A 22 -12.24 15.27 -26.96
N PRO A 23 -13.39 14.88 -26.38
CA PRO A 23 -13.45 14.33 -25.02
C PRO A 23 -12.41 13.24 -24.74
N THR A 24 -12.08 12.43 -25.72
CA THR A 24 -11.05 11.37 -25.63
C THR A 24 -9.64 11.97 -25.49
N GLU A 25 -9.32 13.05 -26.19
CA GLU A 25 -8.03 13.74 -26.09
C GLU A 25 -7.86 14.43 -24.75
N GLN A 26 -8.96 14.98 -24.21
CA GLN A 26 -8.94 15.58 -22.87
C GLN A 26 -8.68 14.52 -21.79
N ILE A 27 -9.40 13.39 -21.84
CA ILE A 27 -9.19 12.26 -20.90
C ILE A 27 -7.75 11.76 -20.99
N ARG A 28 -7.18 11.66 -22.18
CA ARG A 28 -5.78 11.24 -22.36
C ARG A 28 -4.80 12.21 -21.71
N ALA A 29 -4.95 13.51 -21.94
CA ALA A 29 -4.10 14.52 -21.35
C ALA A 29 -4.20 14.53 -19.82
N ASP A 30 -5.41 14.37 -19.27
CA ASP A 30 -5.61 14.28 -17.82
C ASP A 30 -5.01 12.99 -17.23
N ALA A 31 -5.11 11.86 -17.95
CA ALA A 31 -4.47 10.60 -17.55
C ALA A 31 -2.94 10.71 -17.54
N GLU A 32 -2.34 11.39 -18.53
CA GLU A 32 -0.89 11.65 -18.55
C GLU A 32 -0.46 12.51 -17.35
N ARG A 33 -1.19 13.58 -17.02
CA ARG A 33 -0.92 14.42 -15.84
C ARG A 33 -1.07 13.64 -14.54
N LEU A 34 -2.16 12.87 -14.42
CA LEU A 34 -2.41 12.03 -13.25
C LEU A 34 -1.33 10.96 -13.07
N SER A 35 -0.82 10.37 -14.17
CA SER A 35 0.23 9.36 -14.07
C SER A 35 1.50 9.89 -13.39
N HIS A 36 1.92 11.12 -13.72
CA HIS A 36 3.07 11.76 -13.06
C HIS A 36 2.81 12.02 -11.57
N ILE A 37 1.62 12.52 -11.23
CA ILE A 37 1.24 12.78 -9.83
C ILE A 37 1.21 11.48 -9.05
N VAL A 38 0.57 10.44 -9.56
CA VAL A 38 0.44 9.13 -8.92
C VAL A 38 1.82 8.52 -8.66
N LEU A 39 2.72 8.54 -9.65
CA LEU A 39 4.09 8.02 -9.49
C LEU A 39 4.87 8.81 -8.42
N ALA A 40 4.75 10.13 -8.40
CA ALA A 40 5.39 10.95 -7.38
C ALA A 40 4.84 10.67 -5.98
N MET A 41 3.52 10.55 -5.84
CA MET A 41 2.86 10.20 -4.58
C MET A 41 3.27 8.80 -4.10
N GLN A 42 3.22 7.79 -4.99
CA GLN A 42 3.66 6.43 -4.65
C GLN A 42 5.09 6.41 -4.12
N ARG A 43 6.01 7.14 -4.78
CA ARG A 43 7.39 7.25 -4.31
C ARG A 43 7.47 7.85 -2.90
N CYS A 44 6.73 8.91 -2.62
CA CYS A 44 6.69 9.54 -1.29
C CYS A 44 6.18 8.56 -0.23
N PHE A 45 5.06 7.86 -0.49
CA PHE A 45 4.50 6.88 0.42
C PHE A 45 5.45 5.70 0.65
N MET A 46 6.09 5.18 -0.41
CA MET A 46 7.04 4.08 -0.30
C MET A 46 8.25 4.45 0.54
N LEU A 47 8.84 5.62 0.32
CA LEU A 47 9.99 6.09 1.10
C LEU A 47 9.63 6.26 2.58
N HIS A 48 8.43 6.76 2.87
CA HIS A 48 7.96 6.89 4.24
C HIS A 48 7.75 5.51 4.88
N LEU A 49 7.04 4.62 4.21
CA LEU A 49 6.81 3.26 4.70
C LEU A 49 8.12 2.49 4.93
N CYS A 50 9.10 2.62 4.03
CA CYS A 50 10.42 2.00 4.22
C CYS A 50 11.13 2.50 5.48
N LYS A 51 11.03 3.80 5.82
CA LYS A 51 11.58 4.36 7.06
C LYS A 51 10.91 3.75 8.29
N GLU A 52 9.59 3.60 8.25
CA GLU A 52 8.82 3.02 9.36
C GLU A 52 9.07 1.52 9.55
N LEU A 53 9.37 0.80 8.49
CA LEU A 53 9.66 -0.63 8.53
C LEU A 53 11.12 -0.93 8.95
N ALA A 54 12.05 -0.01 8.73
CA ALA A 54 13.47 -0.20 9.01
C ALA A 54 13.79 -0.63 10.46
N PRO A 55 13.18 -0.03 11.52
CA PRO A 55 13.43 -0.45 12.89
C PRO A 55 13.02 -1.90 13.18
N GLY A 56 12.02 -2.41 12.46
CA GLY A 56 11.55 -3.80 12.56
C GLY A 56 12.35 -4.78 11.70
N ASN A 57 13.28 -4.30 10.89
CA ASN A 57 14.01 -5.09 9.89
C ASN A 57 13.07 -5.89 8.96
N VAL A 58 11.96 -5.28 8.57
CA VAL A 58 10.90 -5.87 7.75
C VAL A 58 10.89 -5.22 6.38
N SER A 59 10.87 -6.03 5.33
CA SER A 59 10.70 -5.55 3.96
C SER A 59 9.22 -5.25 3.66
N PHE A 60 8.99 -4.52 2.56
CA PHE A 60 7.66 -4.19 2.09
C PHE A 60 6.79 -5.44 1.86
N SER A 61 7.32 -6.45 1.16
CA SER A 61 6.59 -7.72 0.93
C SER A 61 6.28 -8.46 2.23
N GLN A 62 7.18 -8.42 3.21
CA GLN A 62 6.96 -9.01 4.53
C GLN A 62 5.88 -8.25 5.31
N PHE A 63 5.85 -6.93 5.22
CA PHE A 63 4.78 -6.13 5.84
C PHE A 63 3.41 -6.43 5.22
N PHE A 64 3.32 -6.55 3.89
CA PHE A 64 2.07 -6.95 3.24
C PHE A 64 1.56 -8.30 3.72
N LEU A 65 2.46 -9.28 3.86
CA LEU A 65 2.09 -10.57 4.44
C LEU A 65 1.55 -10.43 5.87
N LEU A 66 2.22 -9.63 6.71
CA LEU A 66 1.74 -9.37 8.07
C LEU A 66 0.38 -8.70 8.07
N ALA A 67 0.14 -7.73 7.18
CA ALA A 67 -1.14 -7.04 7.07
C ALA A 67 -2.28 -7.98 6.64
N PHE A 68 -2.04 -8.97 5.79
CA PHE A 68 -3.01 -10.02 5.47
C PHE A 68 -3.31 -10.89 6.69
N LEU A 69 -2.27 -11.34 7.39
CA LEU A 69 -2.44 -12.20 8.56
C LEU A 69 -3.12 -11.47 9.74
N ASP A 70 -2.94 -10.15 9.86
CA ASP A 70 -3.54 -9.32 10.92
C ASP A 70 -5.07 -9.21 10.79
N GLN A 71 -5.63 -9.47 9.63
CA GLN A 71 -7.08 -9.56 9.42
C GLN A 71 -7.70 -10.84 10.01
N LYS A 72 -7.00 -11.51 10.95
CA LYS A 72 -7.35 -12.78 11.60
C LYS A 72 -7.35 -13.98 10.64
N GLU A 73 -6.62 -13.88 9.58
CA GLU A 73 -6.42 -15.00 8.66
C GLU A 73 -5.29 -15.90 9.15
N VAL A 74 -5.60 -17.18 9.31
CA VAL A 74 -4.58 -18.23 9.41
C VAL A 74 -4.44 -18.80 8.01
N LEU A 75 -3.27 -18.65 7.40
CA LEU A 75 -3.05 -19.00 5.99
C LEU A 75 -2.14 -20.22 5.86
N THR A 76 -2.44 -21.06 4.87
CA THR A 76 -1.50 -22.11 4.42
C THR A 76 -0.36 -21.50 3.61
N MET A 77 0.77 -22.21 3.50
CA MET A 77 1.89 -21.76 2.65
C MET A 77 1.49 -21.56 1.19
N SER A 78 0.61 -22.40 0.65
CA SER A 78 0.08 -22.26 -0.71
C SER A 78 -0.81 -21.02 -0.87
N ALA A 79 -1.66 -20.74 0.12
CA ALA A 79 -2.50 -19.54 0.12
C ALA A 79 -1.63 -18.26 0.20
N ILE A 80 -0.57 -18.26 1.01
CA ILE A 80 0.40 -17.14 1.08
C ILE A 80 1.07 -16.94 -0.28
N ALA A 81 1.56 -18.01 -0.92
CA ALA A 81 2.18 -17.93 -2.23
C ALA A 81 1.23 -17.32 -3.27
N GLN A 82 -0.01 -17.76 -3.29
CA GLN A 82 -1.05 -17.24 -4.18
C GLN A 82 -1.37 -15.78 -3.91
N LYS A 83 -1.65 -15.39 -2.64
CA LYS A 83 -1.96 -13.99 -2.25
C LYS A 83 -0.82 -13.03 -2.56
N MET A 84 0.42 -13.50 -2.46
CA MET A 84 1.62 -12.68 -2.70
C MET A 84 2.07 -12.68 -4.18
N GLY A 85 1.44 -13.48 -5.04
CA GLY A 85 1.89 -13.66 -6.42
C GLY A 85 3.30 -14.27 -6.52
N HIS A 86 3.66 -15.15 -5.57
CA HIS A 86 4.98 -15.75 -5.44
C HIS A 86 4.95 -17.26 -5.61
N THR A 87 6.14 -17.84 -5.87
CA THR A 87 6.31 -19.30 -5.76
C THR A 87 6.26 -19.73 -4.28
N THR A 88 5.90 -20.99 -4.03
CA THR A 88 5.89 -21.55 -2.66
C THR A 88 7.26 -21.44 -1.98
N ALA A 89 8.34 -21.58 -2.74
CA ALA A 89 9.72 -21.44 -2.23
C ALA A 89 9.99 -19.98 -1.77
N ALA A 90 9.61 -18.99 -2.57
CA ALA A 90 9.75 -17.57 -2.22
C ALA A 90 8.89 -17.20 -1.00
N ALA A 91 7.63 -17.66 -0.96
CA ALA A 91 6.76 -17.49 0.20
C ALA A 91 7.34 -18.12 1.46
N SER A 92 7.96 -19.30 1.35
CA SER A 92 8.63 -19.99 2.46
C SER A 92 9.79 -19.16 3.02
N GLY A 93 10.58 -18.52 2.16
CA GLY A 93 11.66 -17.62 2.57
C GLY A 93 11.15 -16.38 3.30
N LEU A 94 10.05 -15.76 2.82
CA LEU A 94 9.43 -14.63 3.49
C LEU A 94 8.93 -15.00 4.89
N VAL A 95 8.21 -16.13 5.00
CA VAL A 95 7.68 -16.61 6.28
C VAL A 95 8.79 -16.98 7.25
N ALA A 96 9.84 -17.68 6.80
CA ALA A 96 10.99 -18.06 7.65
C ALA A 96 11.68 -16.82 8.25
N ARG A 97 11.85 -15.75 7.46
CA ARG A 97 12.44 -14.52 7.96
C ARG A 97 11.53 -13.82 8.99
N LEU A 98 10.21 -13.77 8.75
CA LEU A 98 9.26 -13.20 9.71
C LEU A 98 9.16 -14.03 11.00
N GLU A 99 9.26 -15.35 10.91
CA GLU A 99 9.30 -16.26 12.05
C GLU A 99 10.56 -16.04 12.89
N ASN A 100 11.74 -15.93 12.26
CA ASN A 100 12.99 -15.61 12.93
C ASN A 100 12.96 -14.25 13.63
N LEU A 101 12.22 -13.29 13.09
CA LEU A 101 11.99 -11.98 13.71
C LEU A 101 10.89 -12.02 14.80
N GLY A 102 10.18 -13.14 14.94
CA GLY A 102 9.11 -13.36 15.92
C GLY A 102 7.79 -12.66 15.56
N TYR A 103 7.57 -12.31 14.29
CA TYR A 103 6.35 -11.65 13.84
C TYR A 103 5.25 -12.61 13.42
N VAL A 104 5.61 -13.83 13.04
CA VAL A 104 4.68 -14.92 12.72
C VAL A 104 5.10 -16.20 13.44
N MET A 105 4.18 -17.15 13.51
CA MET A 105 4.43 -18.51 13.97
C MET A 105 3.84 -19.51 13.00
N ARG A 106 4.50 -20.66 12.88
CA ARG A 106 3.99 -21.82 12.14
C ARG A 106 3.33 -22.80 13.10
N SER A 107 2.26 -23.42 12.65
CA SER A 107 1.60 -24.53 13.34
C SER A 107 1.17 -25.57 12.33
N SER A 108 0.98 -26.80 12.78
CA SER A 108 0.36 -27.85 11.97
C SER A 108 -1.15 -27.71 12.00
N ALA A 109 -1.83 -27.91 10.87
CA ALA A 109 -3.29 -27.97 10.87
C ALA A 109 -3.79 -29.16 11.71
N ARG A 110 -4.89 -28.96 12.47
CA ARG A 110 -5.46 -30.03 13.33
C ARG A 110 -5.93 -31.23 12.53
N GLU A 111 -6.45 -30.99 11.34
CA GLU A 111 -7.04 -32.04 10.48
C GLU A 111 -6.03 -32.72 9.55
N ASP A 112 -4.93 -32.03 9.20
CA ASP A 112 -3.90 -32.54 8.31
C ASP A 112 -2.53 -31.97 8.72
N ARG A 113 -1.75 -32.80 9.46
CA ARG A 113 -0.41 -32.43 9.95
C ARG A 113 0.60 -32.11 8.83
N ARG A 114 0.27 -32.40 7.57
CA ARG A 114 1.10 -32.07 6.40
C ARG A 114 0.93 -30.61 5.99
N LYS A 115 -0.17 -29.95 6.41
CA LYS A 115 -0.42 -28.55 6.10
C LYS A 115 0.18 -27.65 7.16
N VAL A 116 1.15 -26.86 6.76
CA VAL A 116 1.73 -25.82 7.59
C VAL A 116 0.84 -24.58 7.54
N MET A 117 0.34 -24.19 8.69
CA MET A 117 -0.44 -22.98 8.89
C MET A 117 0.45 -21.87 9.44
N VAL A 118 0.25 -20.66 9.00
CA VAL A 118 0.99 -19.46 9.45
C VAL A 118 0.00 -18.48 10.04
N CYS A 119 0.29 -17.99 11.23
CA CYS A 119 -0.48 -16.96 11.90
C CYS A 119 0.43 -15.84 12.43
N ILE A 120 -0.14 -14.64 12.58
CA ILE A 120 0.57 -13.49 13.13
C ILE A 120 0.71 -13.64 14.65
N THR A 121 1.82 -13.13 15.20
CA THR A 121 2.01 -13.03 16.66
C THR A 121 1.52 -11.68 17.18
N PRO A 122 1.38 -11.52 18.52
CA PRO A 122 1.09 -10.20 19.11
C PRO A 122 2.12 -9.12 18.71
N LYS A 123 3.39 -9.52 18.56
CA LYS A 123 4.47 -8.63 18.09
C LYS A 123 4.23 -8.19 16.65
N GLY A 124 3.81 -9.12 15.78
CA GLY A 124 3.45 -8.83 14.40
C GLY A 124 2.27 -7.87 14.28
N SER A 125 1.18 -8.16 15.01
CA SER A 125 -0.01 -7.28 15.06
C SER A 125 0.32 -5.89 15.60
N ALA A 126 1.19 -5.78 16.60
CA ALA A 126 1.63 -4.49 17.11
C ALA A 126 2.38 -3.67 16.04
N LEU A 127 3.23 -4.31 15.24
CA LEU A 127 3.92 -3.66 14.12
C LEU A 127 2.91 -3.15 13.07
N VAL A 128 1.97 -4.01 12.66
CA VAL A 128 0.95 -3.63 11.66
C VAL A 128 0.11 -2.45 12.15
N ARG A 129 -0.32 -2.48 13.42
CA ARG A 129 -1.08 -1.39 14.04
C ARG A 129 -0.29 -0.09 14.03
N ARG A 130 0.98 -0.11 14.48
CA ARG A 130 1.85 1.09 14.48
C ARG A 130 1.96 1.70 13.10
N ILE A 131 2.24 0.89 12.07
CA ILE A 131 2.35 1.37 10.69
C ILE A 131 1.01 1.96 10.18
N ARG A 132 -0.11 1.34 10.55
CA ARG A 132 -1.45 1.85 10.20
C ARG A 132 -1.72 3.22 10.86
N GLU A 133 -1.37 3.38 12.13
CA GLU A 133 -1.50 4.64 12.86
C GLU A 133 -0.66 5.75 12.22
N GLU A 134 0.57 5.46 11.81
CA GLU A 134 1.43 6.41 11.07
C GLU A 134 0.84 6.77 9.70
N MET A 135 0.27 5.82 8.98
CA MET A 135 -0.42 6.10 7.71
C MET A 135 -1.63 7.02 7.93
N VAL A 136 -2.44 6.75 8.95
CA VAL A 136 -3.58 7.60 9.30
C VAL A 136 -3.11 9.01 9.66
N GLY A 137 -2.08 9.14 10.50
CA GLY A 137 -1.52 10.44 10.85
C GLY A 137 -1.02 11.24 9.66
N ASN A 138 -0.41 10.59 8.67
CA ASN A 138 0.03 11.24 7.45
C ASN A 138 -1.14 11.67 6.55
N LEU A 139 -2.18 10.84 6.44
CA LEU A 139 -3.40 11.19 5.71
C LEU A 139 -4.15 12.34 6.37
N MET A 140 -4.21 12.38 7.71
CA MET A 140 -4.81 13.49 8.45
C MET A 140 -4.11 14.81 8.11
N LYS A 141 -2.78 14.84 8.11
CA LYS A 141 -2.01 16.04 7.72
C LYS A 141 -2.33 16.52 6.30
N ILE A 142 -2.56 15.60 5.36
CA ILE A 142 -2.97 15.96 3.99
C ILE A 142 -4.40 16.52 4.01
N LEU A 143 -5.32 15.85 4.70
CA LEU A 143 -6.72 16.29 4.80
C LEU A 143 -6.87 17.68 5.43
N GLU A 144 -6.02 18.04 6.40
CA GLU A 144 -5.99 19.38 7.01
C GLU A 144 -5.68 20.50 6.01
N HIS A 145 -5.05 20.20 4.87
CA HIS A 145 -4.79 21.17 3.79
C HIS A 145 -5.93 21.28 2.77
N LEU A 146 -6.98 20.49 2.92
CA LEU A 146 -8.13 20.45 2.03
C LEU A 146 -9.37 21.05 2.69
N THR A 147 -10.20 21.72 1.90
CA THR A 147 -11.52 22.16 2.36
C THR A 147 -12.44 20.94 2.60
N PRO A 148 -13.52 21.07 3.41
CA PRO A 148 -14.45 19.97 3.66
C PRO A 148 -15.04 19.35 2.37
N ASP A 149 -15.30 20.15 1.35
CA ASP A 149 -15.83 19.66 0.07
C ASP A 149 -14.78 18.87 -0.72
N GLU A 150 -13.52 19.33 -0.71
CA GLU A 150 -12.39 18.60 -1.32
C GLU A 150 -12.11 17.28 -0.60
N GLN A 151 -12.18 17.25 0.73
CA GLN A 151 -12.04 16.03 1.53
C GLN A 151 -13.12 15.00 1.13
N LYS A 152 -14.37 15.44 1.02
CA LYS A 152 -15.49 14.60 0.61
C LYS A 152 -15.32 14.10 -0.82
N ALA A 153 -14.94 14.98 -1.74
CA ALA A 153 -14.70 14.63 -3.14
C ALA A 153 -13.56 13.62 -3.27
N TRP A 154 -12.46 13.80 -2.51
CA TRP A 154 -11.34 12.88 -2.51
C TRP A 154 -11.75 11.49 -2.04
N LEU A 155 -12.45 11.38 -0.91
CA LEU A 155 -12.97 10.10 -0.42
C LEU A 155 -13.88 9.41 -1.45
N GLN A 156 -14.78 10.15 -2.10
CA GLN A 156 -15.66 9.59 -3.12
C GLN A 156 -14.90 9.07 -4.35
N ILE A 157 -13.89 9.81 -4.81
CA ILE A 157 -13.08 9.42 -5.96
C ILE A 157 -12.28 8.15 -5.63
N TYR A 158 -11.62 8.12 -4.47
CA TYR A 158 -10.83 6.94 -4.05
C TYR A 158 -11.70 5.70 -3.84
N SER A 159 -12.91 5.85 -3.29
CA SER A 159 -13.86 4.74 -3.16
C SER A 159 -14.24 4.16 -4.52
N LYS A 160 -14.56 5.01 -5.50
CA LYS A 160 -14.87 4.57 -6.87
C LYS A 160 -13.69 3.86 -7.54
N ILE A 161 -12.47 4.37 -7.35
CA ILE A 161 -11.25 3.75 -7.89
C ILE A 161 -11.04 2.37 -7.23
N TYR A 162 -11.22 2.28 -5.91
CA TYR A 162 -11.10 1.03 -5.17
C TYR A 162 -12.09 -0.02 -5.69
N ASP A 163 -13.38 0.34 -5.82
CA ASP A 163 -14.42 -0.55 -6.32
C ASP A 163 -14.11 -1.04 -7.75
N TYR A 164 -13.63 -0.16 -8.62
CA TYR A 164 -13.18 -0.54 -9.95
C TYR A 164 -12.02 -1.53 -9.94
N CYS A 165 -11.05 -1.36 -9.03
CA CYS A 165 -9.91 -2.28 -8.89
C CYS A 165 -10.33 -3.65 -8.36
N GLN A 166 -11.38 -3.73 -7.52
CA GLN A 166 -11.88 -5.00 -6.97
C GLN A 166 -12.75 -5.77 -7.96
N SER A 167 -13.32 -5.11 -8.96
CA SER A 167 -14.21 -5.73 -9.95
C SER A 167 -13.47 -6.44 -11.10
N LYS A 168 -12.14 -6.41 -11.11
CA LYS A 168 -11.25 -7.09 -12.07
C LYS A 168 -10.62 -8.34 -11.46
#